data_bac25f58b241446f26a875240cb3d820
#
_entry.id   bac25f58b241446f26a875240cb3d820
#
_cell.length_a   1.000
_cell.length_b   1.000
_cell.length_c   1.000
_cell.angle_alpha   90.00
_cell.angle_beta   90.00
_cell.angle_gamma   90.00
#
_symmetry.space_group_name_H-M   'P 1'
#
loop_
_entity.id
_entity.type
_entity.pdbx_description
1 polymer ?
#
loop_
_entity_poly.entity_id
_entity_poly.type
_entity_poly.pdbx_seq_one_letter_code
_entity_poly.pdbx_strand_id
1 'polypeptide(L)'
;GYTKEELERPLIGVVSAHSEIVPGHFHLDKLTEAVKAGVRMAGGTPVMIPSIGVCDGIAMGHIGMKYSLPSRELIADSVETMAMAHGFDGLVLVPNCDKIVPGMLLGALRINIPTVVCSGGPMMSGLVDGVETSLSKMFEAVGACKAGIIDEEKLCEFENNTCPGCGSCSGMYT
;
A
#
# COMPACT_ATOMS: atom_id res chain seq x y z
N GLY A 1 8.28 24.72 8.32
CA GLY A 1 8.18 24.50 9.77
C GLY A 1 6.75 24.68 10.26
N TYR A 2 6.51 24.35 11.51
CA TYR A 2 5.23 24.51 12.17
C TYR A 2 5.22 25.78 13.02
N THR A 3 4.06 26.40 13.19
CA THR A 3 3.90 27.52 14.12
C THR A 3 3.81 27.00 15.56
N LYS A 4 3.90 27.91 16.55
CA LYS A 4 3.74 27.56 17.95
C LYS A 4 2.35 26.99 18.24
N GLU A 5 1.32 27.61 17.66
CA GLU A 5 -0.06 27.18 17.80
C GLU A 5 -0.31 25.78 17.20
N GLU A 6 0.36 25.43 16.12
CA GLU A 6 0.29 24.10 15.52
C GLU A 6 0.96 23.06 16.41
N LEU A 7 2.07 23.39 17.08
CA LEU A 7 2.78 22.48 17.98
C LEU A 7 2.09 22.30 19.34
N GLU A 8 1.17 23.20 19.73
CA GLU A 8 0.33 23.06 20.92
C GLU A 8 -0.89 22.15 20.69
N ARG A 9 -1.17 21.76 19.43
CA ARG A 9 -2.25 20.83 19.07
C ARG A 9 -1.75 19.40 19.12
N PRO A 10 -2.66 18.40 19.21
CA PRO A 10 -2.27 17.00 19.07
C PRO A 10 -1.50 16.75 17.76
N LEU A 11 -0.33 16.15 17.86
CA LEU A 11 0.51 15.77 16.73
C LEU A 11 0.06 14.42 16.21
N ILE A 12 -0.43 14.37 14.99
CA ILE A 12 -0.93 13.16 14.35
C ILE A 12 0.05 12.72 13.25
N GLY A 13 0.68 11.58 13.47
CA GLY A 13 1.55 10.95 12.47
C GLY A 13 0.70 10.36 11.33
N VAL A 14 0.89 10.84 10.11
CA VAL A 14 0.26 10.30 8.90
C VAL A 14 1.28 9.42 8.20
N VAL A 15 1.20 8.11 8.40
CA VAL A 15 2.15 7.14 7.82
C VAL A 15 1.68 6.76 6.44
N SER A 16 2.37 7.25 5.41
CA SER A 16 2.01 7.03 4.02
C SER A 16 2.98 6.08 3.33
N ALA A 17 2.44 5.07 2.65
CA ALA A 17 3.21 4.15 1.82
C ALA A 17 3.26 4.59 0.34
N HIS A 18 2.98 5.84 0.03
CA HIS A 18 3.06 6.35 -1.34
C HIS A 18 4.37 5.98 -2.02
N SER A 19 4.29 5.47 -3.24
CA SER A 19 5.43 5.02 -4.02
C SER A 19 5.02 4.91 -5.51
N GLU A 20 5.93 5.25 -6.40
CA GLU A 20 5.75 5.07 -7.84
C GLU A 20 6.08 3.63 -8.30
N ILE A 21 6.62 2.79 -7.40
CA ILE A 21 6.99 1.40 -7.71
C ILE A 21 5.78 0.48 -7.57
N VAL A 22 5.03 0.62 -6.47
CA VAL A 22 3.93 -0.27 -6.13
C VAL A 22 2.63 0.24 -6.75
N PRO A 23 2.00 -0.48 -7.68
CA PRO A 23 0.76 -0.02 -8.33
C PRO A 23 -0.35 0.36 -7.34
N GLY A 24 -0.46 -0.35 -6.24
CA GLY A 24 -1.39 -0.06 -5.17
C GLY A 24 -1.09 1.21 -4.37
N HIS A 25 0.09 1.80 -4.54
CA HIS A 25 0.54 2.96 -3.77
C HIS A 25 0.58 4.26 -4.57
N PHE A 26 0.43 4.19 -5.88
CA PHE A 26 0.60 5.31 -6.78
C PHE A 26 -0.29 6.51 -6.46
N HIS A 27 -1.50 6.27 -5.99
CA HIS A 27 -2.51 7.29 -5.67
C HIS A 27 -2.54 7.67 -4.17
N LEU A 28 -1.70 7.06 -3.33
CA LEU A 28 -1.72 7.30 -1.88
C LEU A 28 -1.27 8.71 -1.49
N ASP A 29 -0.57 9.42 -2.36
CA ASP A 29 -0.26 10.85 -2.19
C ASP A 29 -1.52 11.69 -2.03
N LYS A 30 -2.52 11.48 -2.89
CA LYS A 30 -3.81 12.19 -2.86
C LYS A 30 -4.60 11.86 -1.60
N LEU A 31 -4.63 10.58 -1.22
CA LEU A 31 -5.27 10.16 0.02
C LEU A 31 -4.56 10.73 1.24
N THR A 32 -3.24 10.76 1.24
CA THR A 32 -2.44 11.35 2.32
C THR A 32 -2.76 12.83 2.51
N GLU A 33 -2.87 13.60 1.42
CA GLU A 33 -3.26 15.02 1.52
C GLU A 33 -4.70 15.19 2.02
N ALA A 34 -5.63 14.35 1.60
CA ALA A 34 -7.00 14.38 2.11
C ALA A 34 -7.06 14.03 3.62
N VAL A 35 -6.29 13.03 4.07
CA VAL A 35 -6.14 12.69 5.49
C VAL A 35 -5.57 13.86 6.28
N LYS A 36 -4.51 14.50 5.79
CA LYS A 36 -3.92 15.67 6.45
C LYS A 36 -4.92 16.83 6.57
N ALA A 37 -5.73 17.04 5.53
CA ALA A 37 -6.81 18.03 5.58
C ALA A 37 -7.83 17.69 6.67
N GLY A 38 -8.27 16.44 6.75
CA GLY A 38 -9.19 15.96 7.79
C GLY A 38 -8.64 16.14 9.21
N VAL A 39 -7.35 15.82 9.42
CA VAL A 39 -6.68 16.03 10.72
C VAL A 39 -6.68 17.51 11.12
N ARG A 40 -6.37 18.42 10.18
CA ARG A 40 -6.42 19.87 10.44
C ARG A 40 -7.83 20.35 10.77
N MET A 41 -8.85 19.86 10.05
CA MET A 41 -10.24 20.19 10.33
C MET A 41 -10.70 19.73 11.70
N ALA A 42 -10.15 18.62 12.21
CA ALA A 42 -10.40 18.12 13.55
C ALA A 42 -9.57 18.82 14.65
N GLY A 43 -8.74 19.80 14.29
CA GLY A 43 -7.92 20.57 15.24
C GLY A 43 -6.58 19.95 15.58
N GLY A 44 -6.14 18.89 14.89
CA GLY A 44 -4.81 18.30 15.04
C GLY A 44 -3.79 18.88 14.07
N THR A 45 -2.52 18.60 14.31
CA THR A 45 -1.41 18.92 13.42
C THR A 45 -0.88 17.64 12.75
N PRO A 46 -1.12 17.45 11.43
CA PRO A 46 -0.67 16.26 10.73
C PRO A 46 0.81 16.37 10.36
N VAL A 47 1.56 15.31 10.64
CA VAL A 47 2.97 15.16 10.25
C VAL A 47 3.09 13.91 9.40
N MET A 48 3.49 14.07 8.13
CA MET A 48 3.65 12.93 7.22
C MET A 48 4.94 12.17 7.51
N ILE A 49 4.83 10.85 7.61
CA ILE A 49 5.93 9.90 7.74
C ILE A 49 5.90 8.98 6.52
N PRO A 50 6.99 8.90 5.74
CA PRO A 50 7.07 7.94 4.65
C PRO A 50 7.26 6.51 5.16
N SER A 51 6.66 5.55 4.49
CA SER A 51 6.92 4.13 4.68
C SER A 51 7.42 3.52 3.38
N ILE A 52 8.29 2.52 3.49
CA ILE A 52 8.67 1.69 2.36
C ILE A 52 7.55 0.73 1.98
N GLY A 53 7.64 0.16 0.78
CA GLY A 53 6.76 -0.92 0.34
C GLY A 53 7.45 -1.78 -0.71
N VAL A 54 7.30 -3.10 -0.60
CA VAL A 54 7.70 -4.07 -1.63
C VAL A 54 6.43 -4.60 -2.28
N CYS A 55 6.36 -4.52 -3.60
CA CYS A 55 5.26 -5.10 -4.35
C CYS A 55 5.52 -6.59 -4.59
N ASP A 56 4.76 -7.45 -3.95
CA ASP A 56 4.89 -8.91 -4.10
C ASP A 56 4.68 -9.34 -5.55
N GLY A 57 3.70 -8.77 -6.24
CA GLY A 57 3.42 -9.09 -7.63
C GLY A 57 4.59 -8.79 -8.58
N ILE A 58 5.25 -7.63 -8.41
CA ILE A 58 6.43 -7.26 -9.20
C ILE A 58 7.66 -8.08 -8.80
N ALA A 59 7.81 -8.38 -7.50
CA ALA A 59 8.94 -9.14 -6.99
C ALA A 59 8.85 -10.65 -7.23
N MET A 60 7.67 -11.15 -7.60
CA MET A 60 7.42 -12.57 -7.82
C MET A 60 8.24 -13.12 -8.99
N GLY A 61 8.77 -14.33 -8.83
CA GLY A 61 9.54 -15.02 -9.86
C GLY A 61 11.03 -14.64 -9.94
N HIS A 62 11.52 -13.72 -9.11
CA HIS A 62 12.95 -13.37 -9.05
C HIS A 62 13.44 -13.17 -7.60
N ILE A 63 14.73 -12.85 -7.45
CA ILE A 63 15.38 -12.71 -6.13
C ILE A 63 14.71 -11.66 -5.22
N GLY A 64 14.05 -10.66 -5.78
CA GLY A 64 13.36 -9.60 -5.04
C GLY A 64 12.30 -10.11 -4.08
N MET A 65 11.69 -11.27 -4.36
CA MET A 65 10.66 -11.86 -3.48
C MET A 65 11.19 -12.20 -2.08
N LYS A 66 12.50 -12.40 -1.92
CA LYS A 66 13.12 -12.61 -0.60
C LYS A 66 13.00 -11.42 0.34
N TYR A 67 12.76 -10.21 -0.20
CA TYR A 67 12.62 -8.98 0.57
C TYR A 67 11.17 -8.66 0.94
N SER A 68 10.20 -9.37 0.36
CA SER A 68 8.78 -9.14 0.61
C SER A 68 8.44 -9.33 2.10
N LEU A 69 8.60 -10.52 2.63
CA LEU A 69 8.24 -10.81 4.02
C LEU A 69 9.08 -10.03 5.04
N PRO A 70 10.43 -9.90 4.89
CA PRO A 70 11.21 -9.08 5.80
C PRO A 70 10.81 -7.60 5.82
N SER A 71 10.29 -7.06 4.73
CA SER A 71 9.82 -5.67 4.67
C SER A 71 8.70 -5.38 5.66
N ARG A 72 7.87 -6.35 5.99
CA ARG A 72 6.80 -6.22 7.00
C ARG A 72 7.37 -5.82 8.37
N GLU A 73 8.41 -6.52 8.82
CA GLU A 73 9.04 -6.22 10.12
C GLU A 73 9.76 -4.87 10.09
N LEU A 74 10.46 -4.58 8.99
CA LEU A 74 11.14 -3.30 8.81
C LEU A 74 10.16 -2.12 8.80
N ILE A 75 8.99 -2.28 8.19
CA ILE A 75 7.91 -1.30 8.23
C ILE A 75 7.43 -1.10 9.67
N ALA A 76 7.16 -2.19 10.39
CA ALA A 76 6.71 -2.13 11.78
C ALA A 76 7.72 -1.40 12.67
N ASP A 77 8.99 -1.74 12.56
CA ASP A 77 10.09 -1.13 13.32
C ASP A 77 10.23 0.37 12.97
N SER A 78 10.08 0.73 11.69
CA SER A 78 10.17 2.13 11.25
C SER A 78 9.02 2.98 11.78
N VAL A 79 7.79 2.45 11.75
CA VAL A 79 6.60 3.14 12.28
C VAL A 79 6.73 3.35 13.79
N GLU A 80 7.11 2.31 14.52
CA GLU A 80 7.36 2.37 15.96
C GLU A 80 8.44 3.38 16.30
N THR A 81 9.59 3.30 15.61
CA THR A 81 10.71 4.21 15.84
C THR A 81 10.31 5.67 15.62
N MET A 82 9.64 5.97 14.50
CA MET A 82 9.26 7.35 14.18
C MET A 82 8.22 7.88 15.17
N ALA A 83 7.23 7.08 15.52
CA ALA A 83 6.18 7.52 16.43
C ALA A 83 6.70 7.76 17.84
N MET A 84 7.54 6.88 18.36
CA MET A 84 8.13 7.00 19.70
C MET A 84 9.16 8.12 19.78
N ALA A 85 10.02 8.25 18.77
CA ALA A 85 11.06 9.28 18.76
C ALA A 85 10.49 10.71 18.67
N HIS A 86 9.35 10.87 18.02
CA HIS A 86 8.74 12.18 17.79
C HIS A 86 7.48 12.44 18.64
N GLY A 87 7.07 11.50 19.46
CA GLY A 87 6.02 11.68 20.48
C GLY A 87 4.66 12.01 19.88
N PHE A 88 4.20 11.26 18.85
CA PHE A 88 2.87 11.46 18.29
C PHE A 88 1.76 11.06 19.26
N ASP A 89 0.69 11.86 19.29
CA ASP A 89 -0.51 11.59 20.09
C ASP A 89 -1.45 10.57 19.43
N GLY A 90 -1.32 10.36 18.12
CA GLY A 90 -2.09 9.39 17.35
C GLY A 90 -1.53 9.18 15.97
N LEU A 91 -2.01 8.15 15.29
CA LEU A 91 -1.58 7.78 13.93
C LEU A 91 -2.76 7.68 12.97
N VAL A 92 -2.55 8.08 11.73
CA VAL A 92 -3.36 7.64 10.59
C VAL A 92 -2.44 6.89 9.64
N LEU A 93 -2.74 5.61 9.43
CA LEU A 93 -2.00 4.75 8.53
C LEU A 93 -2.66 4.82 7.14
N VAL A 94 -1.86 5.07 6.12
CA VAL A 94 -2.30 5.10 4.71
C VAL A 94 -1.56 4.01 3.93
N PRO A 95 -1.89 2.73 4.20
CA PRO A 95 -1.27 1.60 3.53
C PRO A 95 -2.07 1.13 2.34
N ASN A 96 -1.42 0.28 1.56
CA ASN A 96 -2.03 -0.68 0.67
C ASN A 96 -1.10 -1.89 0.52
N CYS A 97 -1.58 -2.94 -0.15
CA CYS A 97 -0.75 -4.10 -0.50
C CYS A 97 -0.38 -5.04 0.67
N ASP A 98 0.11 -6.22 0.33
CA ASP A 98 0.14 -7.46 1.12
C ASP A 98 0.99 -7.42 2.42
N LYS A 99 2.17 -6.81 2.37
CA LYS A 99 3.07 -6.75 3.54
C LYS A 99 3.04 -5.42 4.26
N ILE A 100 2.62 -4.38 3.55
CA ILE A 100 2.61 -3.00 4.09
C ILE A 100 1.48 -2.83 5.09
N VAL A 101 0.28 -3.30 4.77
CA VAL A 101 -0.87 -3.26 5.68
C VAL A 101 -0.54 -3.91 7.03
N PRO A 102 -0.12 -5.20 7.08
CA PRO A 102 0.22 -5.83 8.34
C PRO A 102 1.47 -5.22 9.00
N GLY A 103 2.44 -4.74 8.24
CA GLY A 103 3.61 -4.07 8.78
C GLY A 103 3.26 -2.80 9.55
N MET A 104 2.43 -1.93 8.97
CA MET A 104 1.96 -0.73 9.65
C MET A 104 1.08 -1.05 10.86
N LEU A 105 0.19 -2.04 10.75
CA LEU A 105 -0.64 -2.48 11.86
C LEU A 105 0.19 -3.02 13.03
N LEU A 106 1.21 -3.84 12.76
CA LEU A 106 2.13 -4.34 13.78
C LEU A 106 2.83 -3.19 14.52
N GLY A 107 3.36 -2.21 13.80
CA GLY A 107 3.97 -1.02 14.40
C GLY A 107 2.99 -0.27 15.29
N ALA A 108 1.79 0.02 14.80
CA ALA A 108 0.76 0.72 15.55
C ALA A 108 0.33 -0.03 16.83
N LEU A 109 0.17 -1.36 16.74
CA LEU A 109 -0.19 -2.20 17.90
C LEU A 109 0.90 -2.24 18.97
N ARG A 110 2.18 -2.20 18.56
CA ARG A 110 3.32 -2.12 19.51
C ARG A 110 3.34 -0.80 20.27
N ILE A 111 3.01 0.30 19.59
CA ILE A 111 2.99 1.64 20.18
C ILE A 111 1.76 1.84 21.08
N ASN A 112 0.63 1.26 20.71
CA ASN A 112 -0.65 1.31 21.43
C ASN A 112 -1.16 2.74 21.71
N ILE A 113 -1.09 3.62 20.69
CA ILE A 113 -1.75 4.94 20.72
C ILE A 113 -2.97 4.94 19.77
N PRO A 114 -3.90 5.89 19.89
CA PRO A 114 -5.05 5.99 19.01
C PRO A 114 -4.63 5.96 17.53
N THR A 115 -5.16 5.00 16.79
CA THR A 115 -4.76 4.78 15.38
C THR A 115 -5.97 4.51 14.49
N VAL A 116 -5.98 5.13 13.32
CA VAL A 116 -6.98 4.90 12.26
C VAL A 116 -6.27 4.42 11.00
N VAL A 117 -6.88 3.47 10.29
CA VAL A 117 -6.40 2.98 8.99
C VAL A 117 -7.26 3.56 7.88
N CYS A 118 -6.62 4.23 6.93
CA CYS A 118 -7.23 4.71 5.69
C CYS A 118 -6.61 3.94 4.52
N SER A 119 -7.18 2.79 4.19
CA SER A 119 -6.67 1.94 3.10
C SER A 119 -6.81 2.62 1.75
N GLY A 120 -5.85 2.39 0.86
CA GLY A 120 -5.91 2.86 -0.52
C GLY A 120 -6.95 2.15 -1.39
N GLY A 121 -7.55 1.09 -0.88
CA GLY A 121 -8.59 0.33 -1.58
C GLY A 121 -8.06 -0.68 -2.61
N PRO A 122 -8.93 -1.57 -3.10
CA PRO A 122 -8.58 -2.57 -4.10
C PRO A 122 -8.51 -1.96 -5.50
N MET A 123 -7.71 -2.60 -6.35
CA MET A 123 -7.71 -2.34 -7.80
C MET A 123 -8.96 -2.94 -8.45
N MET A 124 -9.51 -2.26 -9.43
CA MET A 124 -10.58 -2.82 -10.27
C MET A 124 -10.06 -4.02 -11.07
N SER A 125 -10.91 -5.02 -11.28
CA SER A 125 -10.60 -6.09 -12.23
C SER A 125 -10.52 -5.55 -13.66
N GLY A 126 -9.67 -6.17 -14.48
CA GLY A 126 -9.64 -5.93 -15.91
C GLY A 126 -10.66 -6.78 -16.66
N LEU A 127 -10.67 -6.64 -17.98
CA LEU A 127 -11.53 -7.43 -18.87
C LEU A 127 -10.68 -8.06 -19.97
N VAL A 128 -10.83 -9.38 -20.14
CA VAL A 128 -10.29 -10.13 -21.28
C VAL A 128 -11.43 -10.93 -21.87
N ASP A 129 -11.69 -10.79 -23.17
CA ASP A 129 -12.86 -11.36 -23.86
C ASP A 129 -14.21 -10.97 -23.20
N GLY A 130 -14.29 -9.79 -22.59
CA GLY A 130 -15.50 -9.37 -21.86
C GLY A 130 -15.72 -10.07 -20.53
N VAL A 131 -14.75 -10.86 -20.05
CA VAL A 131 -14.79 -11.55 -18.76
C VAL A 131 -13.89 -10.82 -17.76
N GLU A 132 -14.39 -10.58 -16.55
CA GLU A 132 -13.60 -10.01 -15.47
C GLU A 132 -12.38 -10.85 -15.15
N THR A 133 -11.24 -10.19 -15.14
CA THR A 133 -9.94 -10.83 -15.04
C THR A 133 -9.12 -10.19 -13.93
N SER A 134 -8.64 -11.01 -13.01
CA SER A 134 -7.80 -10.62 -11.89
C SER A 134 -6.36 -11.10 -12.07
N LEU A 135 -5.46 -10.69 -11.19
CA LEU A 135 -4.08 -11.15 -11.18
C LEU A 135 -3.97 -12.68 -11.09
N SER A 136 -4.89 -13.35 -10.39
CA SER A 136 -4.93 -14.82 -10.34
C SER A 136 -5.13 -15.44 -11.72
N LYS A 137 -5.98 -14.84 -12.54
CA LYS A 137 -6.20 -15.28 -13.93
C LYS A 137 -4.97 -15.06 -14.82
N MET A 138 -4.17 -14.02 -14.54
CA MET A 138 -2.90 -13.82 -15.21
C MET A 138 -1.93 -15.00 -14.99
N PHE A 139 -1.84 -15.50 -13.74
CA PHE A 139 -1.01 -16.68 -13.44
C PHE A 139 -1.52 -17.94 -14.14
N GLU A 140 -2.85 -18.12 -14.19
CA GLU A 140 -3.45 -19.22 -14.98
C GLU A 140 -3.10 -19.10 -16.47
N ALA A 141 -3.15 -17.88 -17.03
CA ALA A 141 -2.82 -17.61 -18.43
C ALA A 141 -1.34 -17.93 -18.74
N VAL A 142 -0.41 -17.57 -17.85
CA VAL A 142 1.01 -17.97 -18.00
C VAL A 142 1.16 -19.48 -18.04
N GLY A 143 0.45 -20.20 -17.17
CA GLY A 143 0.44 -21.67 -17.19
C GLY A 143 -0.15 -22.26 -18.45
N ALA A 144 -1.25 -21.69 -18.93
CA ALA A 144 -1.92 -22.11 -20.17
C ALA A 144 -1.05 -21.87 -21.41
N CYS A 145 -0.35 -20.74 -21.47
CA CYS A 145 0.59 -20.46 -22.56
C CYS A 145 1.76 -21.45 -22.56
N LYS A 146 2.36 -21.73 -21.42
CA LYS A 146 3.41 -22.76 -21.31
C LYS A 146 2.94 -24.17 -21.68
N ALA A 147 1.66 -24.47 -21.46
CA ALA A 147 1.06 -25.75 -21.87
C ALA A 147 0.60 -25.78 -23.34
N GLY A 148 0.75 -24.69 -24.08
CA GLY A 148 0.32 -24.56 -25.48
C GLY A 148 -1.20 -24.51 -25.67
N ILE A 149 -1.96 -24.15 -24.62
CA ILE A 149 -3.41 -24.00 -24.65
C ILE A 149 -3.81 -22.64 -25.24
N ILE A 150 -3.06 -21.61 -24.90
CA ILE A 150 -3.16 -20.28 -25.51
C ILE A 150 -1.81 -19.89 -26.12
N ASP A 151 -1.82 -18.97 -27.07
CA ASP A 151 -0.62 -18.43 -27.69
C ASP A 151 -0.06 -17.22 -26.94
N GLU A 152 1.09 -16.71 -27.39
CA GLU A 152 1.73 -15.54 -26.80
C GLU A 152 0.92 -14.24 -27.02
N GLU A 153 0.17 -14.16 -28.13
CA GLU A 153 -0.66 -12.98 -28.42
C GLU A 153 -1.79 -12.88 -27.37
N LYS A 154 -2.43 -14.01 -27.06
CA LYS A 154 -3.46 -14.06 -26.01
C LYS A 154 -2.88 -13.82 -24.62
N LEU A 155 -1.68 -14.31 -24.33
CA LEU A 155 -1.00 -14.01 -23.07
C LEU A 155 -0.73 -12.51 -22.94
N CYS A 156 -0.26 -11.85 -23.99
CA CYS A 156 -0.02 -10.40 -24.01
C CYS A 156 -1.32 -9.60 -23.79
N GLU A 157 -2.45 -10.09 -24.28
CA GLU A 157 -3.76 -9.48 -23.99
C GLU A 157 -4.08 -9.54 -22.50
N PHE A 158 -3.83 -10.66 -21.82
CA PHE A 158 -3.96 -10.77 -20.36
C PHE A 158 -3.04 -9.80 -19.63
N GLU A 159 -1.76 -9.71 -20.03
CA GLU A 159 -0.77 -8.81 -19.42
C GLU A 159 -1.23 -7.34 -19.48
N ASN A 160 -1.78 -6.93 -20.60
CA ASN A 160 -2.19 -5.54 -20.81
C ASN A 160 -3.51 -5.18 -20.12
N ASN A 161 -4.37 -6.14 -19.80
CA ASN A 161 -5.73 -5.87 -19.33
C ASN A 161 -6.03 -6.32 -17.91
N THR A 162 -5.18 -7.14 -17.28
CA THR A 162 -5.48 -7.73 -15.95
C THR A 162 -5.41 -6.72 -14.81
N CYS A 163 -4.52 -5.73 -14.88
CA CYS A 163 -4.29 -4.73 -13.83
C CYS A 163 -4.47 -3.31 -14.36
N PRO A 164 -5.71 -2.87 -14.63
CA PRO A 164 -5.97 -1.65 -15.41
C PRO A 164 -5.80 -0.35 -14.65
N GLY A 165 -5.58 -0.36 -13.33
CA GLY A 165 -5.59 0.85 -12.54
C GLY A 165 -4.72 0.81 -11.28
N CYS A 166 -4.85 1.84 -10.46
CA CYS A 166 -4.22 1.89 -9.14
C CYS A 166 -5.09 1.20 -8.08
N GLY A 167 -4.46 0.72 -7.02
CA GLY A 167 -5.11 -0.02 -5.94
C GLY A 167 -4.33 -1.27 -5.58
N SER A 168 -4.68 -1.93 -4.47
CA SER A 168 -4.10 -3.24 -4.19
C SER A 168 -4.53 -4.24 -5.25
N CYS A 169 -3.65 -5.22 -5.56
CA CYS A 169 -3.93 -6.15 -6.64
C CYS A 169 -5.27 -6.87 -6.42
N SER A 170 -6.00 -7.10 -7.51
CA SER A 170 -7.29 -7.81 -7.51
C SER A 170 -7.16 -9.31 -7.20
N GLY A 171 -5.99 -9.77 -6.78
CA GLY A 171 -5.66 -11.16 -6.51
C GLY A 171 -5.67 -11.57 -5.04
N MET A 172 -6.39 -10.87 -4.18
CA MET A 172 -6.56 -11.16 -2.74
C MET A 172 -5.31 -10.95 -1.87
N TYR A 173 -4.38 -10.09 -2.26
CA TYR A 173 -3.18 -9.79 -1.48
C TYR A 173 -3.36 -8.59 -0.51
N THR A 174 -4.58 -8.22 -0.20
CA THR A 174 -4.87 -7.18 0.79
C THR A 174 -6.11 -7.49 1.57
#